data_6545021f0562f6b281d011cdc4cec10a
#
_entry.id   6545021f0562f6b281d011cdc4cec10a
#
_cell.length_a   1.000
_cell.length_b   1.000
_cell.length_c   1.000
_cell.angle_alpha   90.00
_cell.angle_beta   90.00
_cell.angle_gamma   90.00
#
_symmetry.space_group_name_H-M   'P 1'
#
loop_
_entity.id
_entity.type
_entity.pdbx_description
1 polymer ?
#
loop_
_entity_poly.entity_id
_entity_poly.type
_entity_poly.pdbx_seq_one_letter_code
_entity_poly.pdbx_strand_id
1 'polypeptide(L)' 'MSDFKDRLIDEQAQLEEKLNKLDAFLMSDKVDAFLMSDKVDAVDDVQKALLRVQATAMNAYNQCLKERLERL' A
#
# COMPACT_ATOMS: atom_id res chain seq x y z
N MET A 1 1.33 -10.28 28.78
CA MET A 1 1.93 -10.67 27.62
C MET A 1 0.98 -10.84 26.50
N SER A 2 1.22 -10.29 25.39
CA SER A 2 0.12 -10.26 24.51
C SER A 2 0.54 -10.51 23.11
N ASP A 3 0.48 -11.77 22.74
CA ASP A 3 0.67 -12.18 21.36
C ASP A 3 -0.20 -11.39 20.41
N PHE A 4 -1.41 -11.07 20.85
CA PHE A 4 -2.35 -10.28 20.04
C PHE A 4 -1.77 -8.90 19.73
N LYS A 5 -1.26 -8.22 20.76
CA LYS A 5 -0.67 -6.89 20.58
C LYS A 5 0.58 -6.95 19.70
N ASP A 6 1.43 -7.94 19.92
CA ASP A 6 2.65 -8.10 19.14
C ASP A 6 2.34 -8.38 17.68
N ARG A 7 1.34 -9.20 17.40
CA ARG A 7 0.92 -9.47 16.02
C ARG A 7 0.35 -8.23 15.36
N LEU A 8 -0.38 -7.43 16.12
CA LEU A 8 -0.96 -6.20 15.59
C LEU A 8 0.14 -5.18 15.26
N ILE A 9 1.14 -5.07 16.11
CA ILE A 9 2.31 -4.21 15.86
C ILE A 9 3.02 -4.65 14.58
N ASP A 10 3.26 -5.94 14.44
CA ASP A 10 3.90 -6.51 13.24
C ASP A 10 3.10 -6.25 11.99
N GLU A 11 1.81 -6.51 12.05
CA GLU A 11 0.92 -6.32 10.89
C GLU A 11 0.93 -4.87 10.45
N GLN A 12 0.83 -3.94 11.39
CA GLN A 12 0.84 -2.52 11.08
C GLN A 12 2.18 -2.10 10.49
N ALA A 13 3.29 -2.56 11.05
CA ALA A 13 4.61 -2.20 10.54
C ALA A 13 4.84 -2.71 9.13
N GLN A 14 4.44 -3.96 8.84
CA GLN A 14 4.58 -4.54 7.52
C GLN A 14 3.69 -3.85 6.49
N LEU A 15 2.48 -3.52 6.89
CA LEU A 15 1.55 -2.82 6.00
C LEU A 15 2.05 -1.41 5.68
N GLU A 16 2.57 -0.71 6.68
CA GLU A 16 3.12 0.63 6.48
C GLU A 16 4.31 0.60 5.51
N GLU A 17 5.18 -0.38 5.64
CA GLU A 17 6.30 -0.54 4.73
C GLU A 17 5.83 -0.78 3.30
N LYS A 18 4.86 -1.66 3.12
CA LYS A 18 4.29 -1.93 1.79
C LYS A 18 3.62 -0.69 1.20
N LEU A 19 2.88 0.04 2.03
CA LEU A 19 2.20 1.26 1.60
C LEU A 19 3.21 2.32 1.18
N ASN A 20 4.26 2.52 1.97
CA ASN A 20 5.31 3.49 1.64
C ASN A 20 5.99 3.17 0.33
N LYS A 21 6.26 1.89 0.06
CA LYS A 21 6.86 1.46 -1.20
C LYS A 21 5.91 1.70 -2.37
N LEU A 22 4.63 1.41 -2.19
CA LEU A 22 3.64 1.63 -3.23
C LEU A 22 3.46 3.11 -3.52
N ASP A 23 3.36 3.93 -2.48
CA ASP A 23 3.23 5.38 -2.64
C ASP A 23 4.45 5.96 -3.37
N ALA A 24 5.65 5.54 -3.00
CA ALA A 24 6.87 5.98 -3.65
C ALA A 24 6.87 5.60 -5.14
N PHE A 25 6.41 4.38 -5.45
CA PHE A 25 6.30 3.92 -6.84
C PHE A 25 5.30 4.78 -7.63
N LEU A 26 4.13 5.06 -7.03
CA LEU A 26 3.08 5.83 -7.69
C LEU A 26 3.47 7.29 -7.91
N MET A 27 4.31 7.83 -7.04
CA MET A 27 4.78 9.21 -7.14
C MET A 27 6.02 9.37 -8.03
N SER A 28 6.59 8.27 -8.47
CA SER A 28 7.80 8.30 -9.31
C SER A 28 7.43 8.19 -10.77
N ASP A 29 8.36 8.61 -11.65
CA ASP A 29 8.21 8.44 -13.09
C ASP A 29 8.24 6.96 -13.49
N LYS A 30 8.67 6.09 -12.59
CA LYS A 30 8.79 4.67 -12.87
C LYS A 30 7.46 4.00 -13.17
N VAL A 31 6.37 4.49 -12.56
CA VAL A 31 5.05 3.90 -12.83
C VAL A 31 4.66 4.14 -14.27
N ASP A 32 4.87 5.33 -14.79
CA ASP A 32 4.54 5.64 -16.17
C ASP A 32 5.45 4.89 -17.13
N ALA A 33 6.76 4.86 -16.83
CA ALA A 33 7.71 4.11 -17.66
C ALA A 33 7.39 2.62 -17.69
N PHE A 34 7.00 2.05 -16.55
CA PHE A 34 6.61 0.65 -16.46
C PHE A 34 5.34 0.38 -17.26
N LEU A 35 4.32 1.23 -17.10
CA LEU A 35 3.04 1.05 -17.77
C LEU A 35 3.12 1.33 -19.26
N MET A 36 4.09 2.11 -19.71
CA MET A 36 4.30 2.38 -21.12
C MET A 36 5.24 1.41 -21.80
N SER A 37 5.72 0.40 -21.09
CA SER A 37 6.60 -0.61 -21.69
C SER A 37 5.77 -1.56 -22.56
N ASP A 38 6.43 -2.22 -23.52
CA ASP A 38 5.78 -3.19 -24.39
C ASP A 38 5.19 -4.39 -23.66
N LYS A 39 5.53 -4.53 -22.38
CA LYS A 39 5.05 -5.65 -21.57
C LYS A 39 3.69 -5.37 -20.94
N VAL A 40 3.24 -4.13 -20.99
CA VAL A 40 1.96 -3.72 -20.42
C VAL A 40 1.13 -3.11 -21.55
N ASP A 41 0.00 -3.73 -21.81
CA ASP A 41 -0.86 -3.38 -22.93
C ASP A 41 -1.78 -2.20 -22.66
N ALA A 42 -2.84 -2.14 -23.43
CA ALA A 42 -3.84 -1.09 -23.38
C ALA A 42 -4.60 -1.00 -22.04
N VAL A 43 -4.32 -1.90 -21.11
CA VAL A 43 -4.89 -1.86 -19.76
C VAL A 43 -4.10 -0.95 -18.81
N ASP A 44 -3.11 -0.25 -19.33
CA ASP A 44 -2.20 0.60 -18.50
C ASP A 44 -2.94 1.56 -17.60
N ASP A 45 -3.92 2.29 -18.15
CA ASP A 45 -4.68 3.26 -17.38
C ASP A 45 -5.51 2.59 -16.28
N VAL A 46 -6.05 1.43 -16.58
CA VAL A 46 -6.84 0.65 -15.62
C VAL A 46 -5.93 0.16 -14.50
N GLN A 47 -4.76 -0.37 -14.86
CA GLN A 47 -3.80 -0.84 -13.85
C GLN A 47 -3.33 0.30 -12.95
N LYS A 48 -3.05 1.46 -13.52
CA LYS A 48 -2.64 2.62 -12.76
C LYS A 48 -3.74 3.07 -11.80
N ALA A 49 -4.99 3.10 -12.27
CA ALA A 49 -6.13 3.45 -11.44
C ALA A 49 -6.30 2.45 -10.30
N LEU A 50 -6.16 1.15 -10.59
CA LEU A 50 -6.29 0.11 -9.57
C LEU A 50 -5.18 0.18 -8.52
N LEU A 51 -3.98 0.52 -8.94
CA LEU A 51 -2.87 0.72 -7.97
C LEU A 51 -3.16 1.88 -7.02
N ARG A 52 -3.76 2.95 -7.53
CA ARG A 52 -4.15 4.07 -6.68
C ARG A 52 -5.27 3.71 -5.71
N VAL A 53 -6.23 2.94 -6.16
CA VAL A 53 -7.28 2.41 -5.30
C VAL A 53 -6.68 1.51 -4.24
N GLN A 54 -5.75 0.66 -4.63
CA GLN A 54 -5.05 -0.21 -3.69
C GLN A 54 -4.31 0.59 -2.63
N ALA A 55 -3.61 1.64 -3.02
CA ALA A 55 -2.90 2.50 -2.07
C ALA A 55 -3.87 3.17 -1.09
N THR A 56 -5.02 3.62 -1.59
CA THR A 56 -6.05 4.23 -0.76
C THR A 56 -6.60 3.22 0.26
N ALA A 57 -6.88 2.00 -0.20
CA ALA A 57 -7.39 0.95 0.68
C ALA A 57 -6.35 0.56 1.74
N MET A 58 -5.10 0.45 1.34
CA MET A 58 -4.00 0.14 2.27
C MET A 58 -3.81 1.25 3.30
N ASN A 59 -3.96 2.49 2.89
CA ASN A 59 -3.84 3.62 3.79
C ASN A 59 -4.97 3.61 4.84
N ALA A 60 -6.19 3.32 4.43
CA ALA A 60 -7.32 3.21 5.34
C ALA A 60 -7.12 2.06 6.33
N TYR A 61 -6.66 0.92 5.84
CA TYR A 61 -6.38 -0.23 6.68
C TYR A 61 -5.26 0.08 7.68
N ASN A 62 -4.19 0.71 7.21
CA ASN A 62 -3.06 1.09 8.07
C ASN A 62 -3.51 2.03 9.19
N GLN A 63 -4.35 3.01 8.84
CA GLN A 63 -4.87 3.95 9.82
C GLN A 63 -5.73 3.23 10.87
N CYS A 64 -6.53 2.28 10.43
CA CYS A 64 -7.34 1.47 11.34
C CYS A 64 -6.47 0.70 12.33
N LEU A 65 -5.38 0.09 11.85
CA LEU A 65 -4.46 -0.63 12.72
C LEU A 65 -3.80 0.31 13.74
N LYS A 66 -3.41 1.50 13.33
CA LYS A 66 -2.82 2.48 14.22
C LYS A 66 -3.78 2.87 15.33
N GLU A 67 -5.03 3.11 14.99
CA GLU A 67 -6.05 3.44 15.97
C GLU A 67 -6.33 2.31 16.94
N ARG A 68 -6.34 1.09 16.43
CA ARG A 68 -6.51 -0.08 17.29
C ARG A 68 -5.37 -0.20 18.29
N LEU A 69 -4.14 0.06 17.84
CA LEU A 69 -2.97 0.04 18.73
C LEU A 69 -3.03 1.12 19.80
N GLU A 70 -3.51 2.30 19.44
CA GLU A 70 -3.65 3.39 20.39
C GLU A 70 -4.64 3.07 21.51
N ARG A 71 -5.60 2.21 21.24
CA ARG A 71 -6.64 1.84 22.21
C ARG A 71 -6.28 0.61 23.04
N LEU A 72 -5.14 0.03 22.83
CA LEU A 72 -4.65 -1.06 23.67
C LEU A 72 -3.84 -0.51 24.86
#